data_83af5ebd253a0d3a44c6a82f479162ec
#
_entry.id   83af5ebd253a0d3a44c6a82f479162ec
#
_cell.length_a   1.000
_cell.length_b   1.000
_cell.length_c   1.000
_cell.angle_alpha   90.00
_cell.angle_beta   90.00
_cell.angle_gamma   90.00
#
_symmetry.space_group_name_H-M   'P 1'
#
loop_
_entity.id
_entity.type
_entity.pdbx_description
1 polymer ?
#
loop_
_entity_poly.entity_id
_entity_poly.type
_entity_poly.pdbx_seq_one_letter_code
_entity_poly.pdbx_strand_id
1 'polypeptide(L)'
;LTAKDFDQKLLDLYDFYAHGKISKREFLKEANRFTVSGITALGILKLLSPNYAYAEQVNFNDPAIKPSYVTYDSPLGNNKVKSYLVEPTTMTSTTAAVLVIHENRGLNPYIKDVARRVAKAGFVALAPDGLTSQGGYPGNDEKGKELQKQVDPVKLMNDFFAGYKFLRSKKIGTGKV
;
A
#
# COMPACT_ATOMS: atom_id res chain seq x y z
N LEU A 1 9.82 -13.05 -17.04
CA LEU A 1 9.83 -14.08 -15.99
C LEU A 1 8.53 -13.97 -15.17
N THR A 2 7.90 -15.09 -14.91
CA THR A 2 6.69 -15.22 -14.09
C THR A 2 7.02 -16.04 -12.84
N ALA A 3 6.12 -16.11 -11.87
CA ALA A 3 6.33 -16.95 -10.67
C ALA A 3 6.63 -18.43 -11.02
N LYS A 4 6.13 -18.92 -12.17
CA LYS A 4 6.36 -20.29 -12.64
C LYS A 4 7.79 -20.57 -13.08
N ASP A 5 8.58 -19.52 -13.30
CA ASP A 5 9.99 -19.62 -13.76
C ASP A 5 10.96 -19.75 -12.58
N PHE A 6 10.47 -19.71 -11.33
CA PHE A 6 11.27 -19.82 -10.11
C PHE A 6 10.97 -21.09 -9.34
N ASP A 7 12.01 -21.63 -8.67
CA ASP A 7 11.85 -22.74 -7.73
C ASP A 7 10.90 -22.37 -6.59
N GLN A 8 9.97 -23.27 -6.21
CA GLN A 8 8.99 -22.99 -5.16
C GLN A 8 9.67 -22.63 -3.83
N LYS A 9 10.78 -23.27 -3.48
CA LYS A 9 11.51 -22.95 -2.24
C LYS A 9 12.10 -21.54 -2.25
N LEU A 10 12.45 -21.01 -3.43
CA LEU A 10 12.88 -19.63 -3.57
C LEU A 10 11.72 -18.66 -3.40
N LEU A 11 10.54 -19.00 -3.89
CA LEU A 11 9.33 -18.21 -3.68
C LEU A 11 8.92 -18.20 -2.21
N ASP A 12 8.97 -19.32 -1.53
CA ASP A 12 8.70 -19.43 -0.08
C ASP A 12 9.72 -18.61 0.74
N LEU A 13 11.00 -18.66 0.34
CA LEU A 13 12.06 -17.85 0.96
C LEU A 13 11.80 -16.35 0.75
N TYR A 14 11.34 -15.96 -0.43
CA TYR A 14 10.95 -14.57 -0.72
C TYR A 14 9.73 -14.16 0.10
N ASP A 15 8.75 -15.03 0.27
CA ASP A 15 7.58 -14.77 1.11
C ASP A 15 7.98 -14.51 2.57
N PHE A 16 8.87 -15.33 3.13
CA PHE A 16 9.39 -15.10 4.48
C PHE A 16 10.11 -13.76 4.61
N TYR A 17 10.88 -13.36 3.60
CA TYR A 17 11.52 -12.06 3.56
C TYR A 17 10.48 -10.93 3.42
N ALA A 18 9.54 -11.05 2.51
CA ALA A 18 8.49 -10.06 2.27
C ALA A 18 7.65 -9.80 3.53
N HIS A 19 7.32 -10.84 4.29
CA HIS A 19 6.59 -10.75 5.56
C HIS A 19 7.47 -10.47 6.79
N GLY A 20 8.78 -10.30 6.62
CA GLY A 20 9.69 -9.93 7.70
C GLY A 20 10.06 -11.03 8.66
N LYS A 21 9.80 -12.28 8.31
CA LYS A 21 10.23 -13.46 9.08
C LYS A 21 11.74 -13.65 9.01
N ILE A 22 12.37 -13.22 7.93
CA ILE A 22 13.83 -13.20 7.75
C ILE A 22 14.28 -11.82 7.28
N SER A 23 15.55 -11.47 7.59
CA SER A 23 16.20 -10.25 7.12
C SER A 23 16.61 -10.36 5.65
N LYS A 24 16.87 -9.20 5.01
CA LYS A 24 17.43 -9.15 3.64
C LYS A 24 18.75 -9.91 3.54
N ARG A 25 19.59 -9.84 4.58
CA ARG A 25 20.88 -10.53 4.62
C ARG A 25 20.69 -12.05 4.63
N GLU A 26 19.76 -12.55 5.41
CA GLU A 26 19.42 -13.98 5.46
C GLU A 26 18.83 -14.44 4.12
N PHE A 27 17.91 -13.66 3.56
CA PHE A 27 17.38 -13.95 2.22
C PHE A 27 18.51 -14.07 1.19
N LEU A 28 19.40 -13.08 1.09
CA LEU A 28 20.49 -13.10 0.12
C LEU A 28 21.43 -14.28 0.34
N LYS A 29 21.72 -14.65 1.59
CA LYS A 29 22.55 -15.80 1.93
C LYS A 29 21.93 -17.11 1.42
N GLU A 30 20.66 -17.34 1.69
CA GLU A 30 19.95 -18.56 1.29
C GLU A 30 19.65 -18.58 -0.22
N ALA A 31 19.29 -17.43 -0.81
CA ALA A 31 19.02 -17.30 -2.24
C ALA A 31 20.25 -17.59 -3.14
N ASN A 32 21.47 -17.50 -2.59
CA ASN A 32 22.68 -17.91 -3.31
C ASN A 32 22.66 -19.38 -3.76
N ARG A 33 21.87 -20.24 -3.11
CA ARG A 33 21.72 -21.66 -3.50
C ARG A 33 20.91 -21.85 -4.78
N PHE A 34 20.14 -20.81 -5.18
CA PHE A 34 19.27 -20.80 -6.35
C PHE A 34 19.88 -20.00 -7.52
N THR A 35 21.13 -19.53 -7.38
CA THR A 35 21.78 -18.80 -8.45
C THR A 35 22.15 -19.76 -9.59
N VAL A 36 21.68 -19.47 -10.79
CA VAL A 36 22.04 -20.14 -12.04
C VAL A 36 22.78 -19.15 -12.92
N SER A 37 23.67 -19.66 -13.77
CA SER A 37 24.55 -18.92 -14.71
C SER A 37 24.22 -17.43 -14.91
N GLY A 38 24.95 -16.56 -14.19
CA GLY A 38 24.87 -15.10 -14.40
C GLY A 38 23.84 -14.33 -13.54
N ILE A 39 22.96 -14.99 -12.79
CA ILE A 39 22.00 -14.32 -11.91
C ILE A 39 22.47 -14.41 -10.46
N THR A 40 22.79 -13.29 -9.84
CA THR A 40 23.16 -13.22 -8.41
C THR A 40 21.93 -13.25 -7.50
N ALA A 41 22.08 -13.57 -6.21
CA ALA A 41 21.00 -13.50 -5.24
C ALA A 41 20.35 -12.10 -5.17
N LEU A 42 21.13 -11.03 -5.37
CA LEU A 42 20.60 -9.66 -5.48
C LEU A 42 19.79 -9.46 -6.77
N GLY A 43 20.22 -10.09 -7.86
CA GLY A 43 19.46 -10.10 -9.13
C GLY A 43 18.12 -10.82 -8.97
N ILE A 44 18.12 -11.98 -8.31
CA ILE A 44 16.90 -12.72 -7.94
C ILE A 44 15.96 -11.83 -7.12
N LEU A 45 16.49 -11.17 -6.07
CA LEU A 45 15.69 -10.27 -5.23
C LEU A 45 15.04 -9.14 -6.05
N LYS A 46 15.79 -8.54 -6.98
CA LYS A 46 15.25 -7.49 -7.87
C LYS A 46 14.17 -8.02 -8.81
N LEU A 47 14.30 -9.24 -9.31
CA LEU A 47 13.30 -9.87 -10.19
C LEU A 47 12.01 -10.22 -9.43
N LEU A 48 12.12 -10.66 -8.17
CA LEU A 48 10.97 -10.99 -7.32
C LEU A 48 10.34 -9.74 -6.71
N SER A 49 11.10 -8.65 -6.55
CA SER A 49 10.58 -7.41 -5.95
C SER A 49 9.59 -6.72 -6.89
N PRO A 50 8.44 -6.25 -6.40
CA PRO A 50 7.46 -5.56 -7.22
C PRO A 50 8.06 -4.32 -7.88
N ASN A 51 7.93 -4.21 -9.20
CA ASN A 51 8.24 -3.00 -9.91
C ASN A 51 6.96 -2.17 -10.08
N TYR A 52 6.70 -1.30 -9.13
CA TYR A 52 5.48 -0.51 -9.09
C TYR A 52 5.30 0.44 -10.29
N ALA A 53 6.40 0.84 -10.94
CA ALA A 53 6.32 1.68 -12.13
C ALA A 53 5.69 0.95 -13.32
N TYR A 54 5.92 -0.36 -13.45
CA TYR A 54 5.27 -1.20 -14.47
C TYR A 54 3.92 -1.78 -14.02
N ALA A 55 3.63 -1.74 -12.71
CA ALA A 55 2.39 -2.25 -12.15
C ALA A 55 1.29 -1.19 -12.06
N GLU A 56 1.56 0.08 -12.39
CA GLU A 56 0.57 1.13 -12.43
C GLU A 56 -0.46 0.85 -13.52
N GLN A 57 -1.71 0.63 -13.13
CA GLN A 57 -2.82 0.32 -14.04
C GLN A 57 -3.69 1.54 -14.34
N VAL A 58 -3.74 2.51 -13.42
CA VAL A 58 -4.49 3.76 -13.57
C VAL A 58 -3.56 4.93 -13.29
N ASN A 59 -3.30 5.73 -14.33
CA ASN A 59 -2.44 6.90 -14.23
C ASN A 59 -3.02 7.94 -13.27
N PHE A 60 -2.14 8.68 -12.57
CA PHE A 60 -2.55 9.78 -11.70
C PHE A 60 -3.43 10.83 -12.42
N ASN A 61 -3.15 11.09 -13.70
CA ASN A 61 -3.87 12.05 -14.53
C ASN A 61 -5.00 11.43 -15.37
N ASP A 62 -5.49 10.23 -14.99
CA ASP A 62 -6.62 9.60 -15.70
C ASP A 62 -7.86 10.51 -15.58
N PRO A 63 -8.51 10.88 -16.72
CA PRO A 63 -9.62 11.84 -16.72
C PRO A 63 -10.89 11.33 -16.00
N ALA A 64 -10.97 10.03 -15.71
CA ALA A 64 -12.12 9.46 -14.99
C ALA A 64 -12.03 9.64 -13.47
N ILE A 65 -10.91 10.15 -12.93
CA ILE A 65 -10.67 10.26 -11.49
C ILE A 65 -10.11 11.63 -11.09
N LYS A 66 -10.25 11.98 -9.81
CA LYS A 66 -9.71 13.19 -9.18
C LYS A 66 -8.91 12.80 -7.93
N PRO A 67 -7.59 12.53 -8.07
CA PRO A 67 -6.73 12.25 -6.93
C PRO A 67 -6.42 13.52 -6.14
N SER A 68 -6.38 13.40 -4.81
CA SER A 68 -6.01 14.48 -3.89
C SER A 68 -5.41 13.93 -2.61
N TYR A 69 -4.86 14.80 -1.77
CA TYR A 69 -4.47 14.44 -0.41
C TYR A 69 -5.33 15.21 0.58
N VAL A 70 -5.77 14.48 1.61
CA VAL A 70 -6.54 15.03 2.72
C VAL A 70 -5.87 14.66 4.04
N THR A 71 -6.19 15.42 5.08
CA THR A 71 -5.81 15.07 6.45
C THR A 71 -7.06 15.06 7.32
N TYR A 72 -7.17 14.08 8.19
CA TYR A 72 -8.27 13.99 9.15
C TYR A 72 -7.74 13.76 10.57
N ASP A 73 -8.57 14.09 11.56
CA ASP A 73 -8.24 13.93 12.97
C ASP A 73 -8.46 12.49 13.43
N SER A 74 -7.50 11.99 14.21
CA SER A 74 -7.50 10.66 14.84
C SER A 74 -7.12 10.78 16.33
N PRO A 75 -8.02 11.30 17.17
CA PRO A 75 -7.69 11.61 18.57
C PRO A 75 -7.37 10.38 19.43
N LEU A 76 -7.87 9.20 19.05
CA LEU A 76 -7.55 7.93 19.71
C LEU A 76 -6.36 7.21 19.06
N GLY A 77 -5.88 7.70 17.94
CA GLY A 77 -4.72 7.21 17.21
C GLY A 77 -3.53 8.17 17.32
N ASN A 78 -2.98 8.57 16.18
CA ASN A 78 -1.80 9.42 16.08
C ASN A 78 -2.13 10.92 15.83
N ASN A 79 -3.26 11.41 16.31
CA ASN A 79 -3.80 12.76 16.21
C ASN A 79 -4.23 13.17 14.79
N LYS A 80 -3.34 13.18 13.82
CA LYS A 80 -3.65 13.53 12.42
C LYS A 80 -3.12 12.46 11.48
N VAL A 81 -3.93 12.13 10.47
CA VAL A 81 -3.57 11.13 9.46
C VAL A 81 -3.67 11.76 8.07
N LYS A 82 -2.54 11.77 7.37
CA LYS A 82 -2.50 12.13 5.95
C LYS A 82 -2.99 10.95 5.12
N SER A 83 -3.83 11.22 4.13
CA SER A 83 -4.47 10.16 3.35
C SER A 83 -4.55 10.55 1.87
N TYR A 84 -4.49 9.55 1.01
CA TYR A 84 -4.71 9.70 -0.41
C TYR A 84 -6.20 9.47 -0.69
N LEU A 85 -6.89 10.50 -1.16
CA LEU A 85 -8.30 10.46 -1.55
C LEU A 85 -8.40 10.47 -3.07
N VAL A 86 -9.17 9.56 -3.62
CA VAL A 86 -9.46 9.52 -5.05
C VAL A 86 -10.97 9.45 -5.24
N GLU A 87 -11.49 10.41 -5.97
CA GLU A 87 -12.91 10.51 -6.29
C GLU A 87 -13.12 10.23 -7.79
N PRO A 88 -14.17 9.52 -8.19
CA PRO A 88 -14.55 9.47 -9.60
C PRO A 88 -14.99 10.86 -10.07
N THR A 89 -14.73 11.20 -11.33
CA THR A 89 -15.19 12.49 -11.90
C THR A 89 -16.69 12.57 -11.99
N THR A 90 -17.38 11.45 -12.10
CA THR A 90 -18.85 11.37 -12.10
C THR A 90 -19.31 10.63 -10.87
N MET A 91 -19.93 11.34 -9.94
CA MET A 91 -20.57 10.76 -8.75
C MET A 91 -22.09 10.77 -8.89
N THR A 92 -22.74 9.76 -8.34
CA THR A 92 -24.20 9.60 -8.31
C THR A 92 -24.69 9.48 -6.86
N SER A 93 -26.00 9.49 -6.66
CA SER A 93 -26.60 9.22 -5.35
C SER A 93 -26.32 7.79 -4.84
N THR A 94 -25.88 6.88 -5.71
CA THR A 94 -25.52 5.50 -5.38
C THR A 94 -24.02 5.29 -5.20
N THR A 95 -23.17 6.30 -5.41
CA THR A 95 -21.72 6.20 -5.19
C THR A 95 -21.44 5.83 -3.74
N ALA A 96 -20.72 4.76 -3.51
CA ALA A 96 -20.26 4.34 -2.19
C ALA A 96 -18.77 4.69 -1.99
N ALA A 97 -18.31 4.65 -0.76
CA ALA A 97 -16.91 4.87 -0.43
C ALA A 97 -16.21 3.56 -0.03
N VAL A 98 -14.90 3.50 -0.25
CA VAL A 98 -14.05 2.36 0.10
C VAL A 98 -12.84 2.88 0.87
N LEU A 99 -12.58 2.30 2.03
CA LEU A 99 -11.36 2.50 2.77
C LEU A 99 -10.32 1.48 2.30
N VAL A 100 -9.24 1.95 1.70
CA VAL A 100 -8.14 1.12 1.20
C VAL A 100 -7.03 1.10 2.25
N ILE A 101 -6.86 -0.01 2.94
CA ILE A 101 -5.85 -0.16 4.00
C ILE A 101 -4.60 -0.80 3.42
N HIS A 102 -3.45 -0.15 3.61
CA HIS A 102 -2.15 -0.71 3.22
C HIS A 102 -1.70 -1.81 4.20
N GLU A 103 -0.80 -2.65 3.74
CA GLU A 103 -0.16 -3.70 4.55
C GLU A 103 0.97 -3.13 5.44
N ASN A 104 2.13 -3.76 5.44
CA ASN A 104 3.25 -3.49 6.35
C ASN A 104 4.33 -2.54 5.80
N ARG A 105 4.03 -1.75 4.77
CA ARG A 105 5.00 -0.87 4.08
C ARG A 105 4.57 0.59 3.97
N GLY A 106 3.37 0.90 4.49
CA GLY A 106 2.78 2.23 4.36
C GLY A 106 2.09 2.47 3.01
N LEU A 107 1.72 3.72 2.77
CA LEU A 107 1.00 4.16 1.57
C LEU A 107 1.94 4.23 0.36
N ASN A 108 2.39 3.10 -0.13
CA ASN A 108 3.30 2.99 -1.27
C ASN A 108 2.59 3.24 -2.63
N PRO A 109 3.34 3.34 -3.74
CA PRO A 109 2.77 3.59 -5.07
C PRO A 109 1.73 2.54 -5.50
N TYR A 110 1.89 1.28 -5.12
CA TYR A 110 0.92 0.23 -5.43
C TYR A 110 -0.44 0.46 -4.75
N ILE A 111 -0.44 0.80 -3.47
CA ILE A 111 -1.68 1.10 -2.73
C ILE A 111 -2.38 2.34 -3.29
N LYS A 112 -1.61 3.36 -3.71
CA LYS A 112 -2.17 4.52 -4.41
C LYS A 112 -2.82 4.14 -5.74
N ASP A 113 -2.21 3.21 -6.49
CA ASP A 113 -2.80 2.69 -7.72
C ASP A 113 -4.08 1.89 -7.44
N VAL A 114 -4.11 1.07 -6.38
CA VAL A 114 -5.33 0.38 -5.93
C VAL A 114 -6.45 1.39 -5.67
N ALA A 115 -6.16 2.48 -4.96
CA ALA A 115 -7.16 3.54 -4.70
C ALA A 115 -7.67 4.17 -6.00
N ARG A 116 -6.78 4.42 -6.99
CA ARG A 116 -7.18 4.93 -8.31
C ARG A 116 -8.06 3.95 -9.08
N ARG A 117 -7.73 2.64 -9.04
CA ARG A 117 -8.56 1.60 -9.65
C ARG A 117 -9.95 1.51 -9.04
N VAL A 118 -10.04 1.60 -7.72
CA VAL A 118 -11.31 1.64 -6.99
C VAL A 118 -12.13 2.88 -7.42
N ALA A 119 -11.49 4.04 -7.54
CA ALA A 119 -12.17 5.25 -7.99
C ALA A 119 -12.62 5.16 -9.46
N LYS A 120 -11.80 4.60 -10.33
CA LYS A 120 -12.16 4.35 -11.74
C LYS A 120 -13.33 3.37 -11.88
N ALA A 121 -13.51 2.47 -10.91
CA ALA A 121 -14.66 1.58 -10.82
C ALA A 121 -15.94 2.26 -10.28
N GLY A 122 -15.90 3.58 -9.99
CA GLY A 122 -17.06 4.38 -9.60
C GLY A 122 -17.24 4.54 -8.08
N PHE A 123 -16.25 4.22 -7.25
CA PHE A 123 -16.28 4.40 -5.80
C PHE A 123 -15.41 5.58 -5.37
N VAL A 124 -15.72 6.21 -4.25
CA VAL A 124 -14.75 7.10 -3.61
C VAL A 124 -13.76 6.26 -2.79
N ALA A 125 -12.46 6.42 -3.03
CA ALA A 125 -11.43 5.66 -2.34
C ALA A 125 -10.61 6.55 -1.40
N LEU A 126 -10.49 6.17 -0.14
CA LEU A 126 -9.57 6.80 0.83
C LEU A 126 -8.50 5.77 1.22
N ALA A 127 -7.24 6.11 1.00
CA ALA A 127 -6.10 5.30 1.43
C ALA A 127 -5.29 6.08 2.47
N PRO A 128 -5.49 5.81 3.78
CA PRO A 128 -4.72 6.42 4.85
C PRO A 128 -3.25 6.03 4.80
N ASP A 129 -2.35 6.96 5.13
CA ASP A 129 -0.95 6.65 5.38
C ASP A 129 -0.75 6.38 6.87
N GLY A 130 -0.77 5.13 7.26
CA GLY A 130 -0.54 4.70 8.65
C GLY A 130 0.85 5.02 9.18
N LEU A 131 1.77 5.45 8.30
CA LEU A 131 3.09 5.95 8.68
C LEU A 131 3.11 7.47 8.90
N THR A 132 1.98 8.16 8.88
CA THR A 132 1.92 9.63 9.04
C THR A 132 2.67 10.11 10.28
N SER A 133 2.55 9.41 11.41
CA SER A 133 3.26 9.73 12.67
C SER A 133 4.78 9.59 12.57
N GLN A 134 5.27 8.86 11.56
CA GLN A 134 6.69 8.64 11.27
C GLN A 134 7.18 9.48 10.07
N GLY A 135 6.39 10.48 9.64
CA GLY A 135 6.69 11.30 8.47
C GLY A 135 6.08 10.82 7.16
N GLY A 136 5.33 9.72 7.18
CA GLY A 136 4.68 9.11 6.02
C GLY A 136 5.53 8.05 5.32
N TYR A 137 5.03 7.56 4.19
CA TYR A 137 5.76 6.58 3.37
C TYR A 137 7.10 7.16 2.89
N PRO A 138 8.24 6.52 3.19
CA PRO A 138 9.58 7.08 2.96
C PRO A 138 10.08 6.95 1.51
N GLY A 139 9.24 6.54 0.55
CA GLY A 139 9.62 6.30 -0.85
C GLY A 139 10.36 4.98 -1.10
N ASN A 140 10.49 4.14 -0.08
CA ASN A 140 11.16 2.85 -0.15
C ASN A 140 10.47 1.84 0.77
N ASP A 141 10.12 0.68 0.25
CA ASP A 141 9.35 -0.35 0.96
C ASP A 141 10.10 -0.96 2.15
N GLU A 142 11.43 -1.12 2.06
CA GLU A 142 12.23 -1.64 3.17
C GLU A 142 12.20 -0.69 4.37
N LYS A 143 12.40 0.62 4.10
CA LYS A 143 12.27 1.63 5.14
C LYS A 143 10.83 1.74 5.66
N GLY A 144 9.84 1.63 4.77
CA GLY A 144 8.43 1.62 5.15
C GLY A 144 8.13 0.52 6.15
N LYS A 145 8.64 -0.70 5.89
CA LYS A 145 8.52 -1.84 6.78
C LYS A 145 9.21 -1.63 8.14
N GLU A 146 10.38 -1.00 8.15
CA GLU A 146 11.08 -0.67 9.39
C GLU A 146 10.32 0.36 10.22
N LEU A 147 9.78 1.40 9.58
CA LEU A 147 8.95 2.41 10.25
C LEU A 147 7.65 1.81 10.78
N GLN A 148 7.02 0.90 10.02
CA GLN A 148 5.79 0.22 10.44
C GLN A 148 5.96 -0.54 11.77
N LYS A 149 7.12 -1.14 12.01
CA LYS A 149 7.43 -1.83 13.28
C LYS A 149 7.49 -0.88 14.48
N GLN A 150 7.68 0.41 14.24
CA GLN A 150 7.78 1.44 15.30
C GLN A 150 6.42 2.08 15.60
N VAL A 151 5.42 1.85 14.77
CA VAL A 151 4.06 2.38 14.98
C VAL A 151 3.32 1.51 15.99
N ASP A 152 2.70 2.16 16.98
CA ASP A 152 1.80 1.48 17.90
C ASP A 152 0.61 0.87 17.15
N PRO A 153 0.40 -0.45 17.20
CA PRO A 153 -0.64 -1.12 16.41
C PRO A 153 -2.06 -0.72 16.82
N VAL A 154 -2.27 -0.36 18.10
CA VAL A 154 -3.58 0.09 18.58
C VAL A 154 -3.89 1.49 18.03
N LYS A 155 -2.91 2.40 18.07
CA LYS A 155 -3.07 3.73 17.48
C LYS A 155 -3.25 3.65 15.96
N LEU A 156 -2.51 2.79 15.29
CA LEU A 156 -2.64 2.56 13.85
C LEU A 156 -4.06 2.09 13.48
N MET A 157 -4.61 1.14 14.24
CA MET A 157 -5.98 0.69 14.04
C MET A 157 -6.99 1.83 14.24
N ASN A 158 -6.80 2.66 15.27
CA ASN A 158 -7.64 3.83 15.50
C ASN A 158 -7.53 4.86 14.36
N ASP A 159 -6.36 5.01 13.74
CA ASP A 159 -6.18 5.87 12.58
C ASP A 159 -7.05 5.41 11.40
N PHE A 160 -7.11 4.10 11.13
CA PHE A 160 -7.98 3.55 10.09
C PHE A 160 -9.46 3.69 10.44
N PHE A 161 -9.87 3.48 11.68
CA PHE A 161 -11.25 3.73 12.12
C PHE A 161 -11.63 5.23 12.01
N ALA A 162 -10.71 6.13 12.29
CA ALA A 162 -10.93 7.56 12.07
C ALA A 162 -11.12 7.88 10.58
N GLY A 163 -10.39 7.22 9.69
CA GLY A 163 -10.57 7.32 8.24
C GLY A 163 -11.96 6.84 7.78
N TYR A 164 -12.45 5.73 8.33
CA TYR A 164 -13.82 5.29 8.11
C TYR A 164 -14.85 6.35 8.54
N LYS A 165 -14.71 6.93 9.75
CA LYS A 165 -15.57 7.98 10.26
C LYS A 165 -15.51 9.24 9.38
N PHE A 166 -14.30 9.60 8.91
CA PHE A 166 -14.10 10.72 7.98
C PHE A 166 -14.87 10.50 6.67
N LEU A 167 -14.80 9.32 6.05
CA LEU A 167 -15.57 9.01 4.85
C LEU A 167 -17.09 9.11 5.09
N ARG A 168 -17.55 8.56 6.19
CA ARG A 168 -18.98 8.66 6.57
C ARG A 168 -19.45 10.11 6.76
N SER A 169 -18.61 10.97 7.36
CA SER A 169 -18.94 12.38 7.57
C SER A 169 -19.08 13.19 6.28
N LYS A 170 -18.43 12.74 5.21
CA LYS A 170 -18.49 13.38 3.88
C LYS A 170 -19.88 13.26 3.21
N LYS A 171 -20.78 12.42 3.74
CA LYS A 171 -22.13 12.16 3.18
C LYS A 171 -22.09 11.84 1.68
N ILE A 172 -21.10 11.04 1.26
CA ILE A 172 -20.93 10.65 -0.13
C ILE A 172 -22.05 9.70 -0.51
N GLY A 173 -22.79 10.02 -1.54
CA GLY A 173 -23.79 9.16 -2.17
C GLY A 173 -24.69 8.41 -1.18
N THR A 174 -24.55 7.10 -1.11
CA THR A 174 -25.35 6.23 -0.21
C THR A 174 -25.00 6.38 1.28
N GLY A 175 -23.92 7.06 1.63
CA GLY A 175 -23.36 7.08 3.00
C GLY A 175 -22.79 5.72 3.45
N LYS A 176 -22.66 4.74 2.55
CA LYS A 176 -22.01 3.44 2.81
C LYS A 176 -20.51 3.55 2.59
N VAL A 177 -19.75 2.90 3.46
CA VAL A 177 -18.30 2.76 3.39
C VAL A 177 -17.95 1.29 3.57
#